data_d6aac320d956008cfa527bddb31a1401
#
_entry.id   d6aac320d956008cfa527bddb31a1401
#
_cell.length_a   1.000
_cell.length_b   1.000
_cell.length_c   1.000
_cell.angle_alpha   90.00
_cell.angle_beta   90.00
_cell.angle_gamma   90.00
#
_symmetry.space_group_name_H-M   'P 1'
#
loop_
_entity.id
_entity.type
_entity.pdbx_description
1 polymer ?
#
loop_
_entity_poly.entity_id
_entity_poly.type
_entity_poly.pdbx_seq_one_letter_code
_entity_poly.pdbx_strand_id
1 'polypeptide(L)'
;MRTYLDHAASTPVRDSARDAFISALAVAGNPSSVHRDGQAAKAIVEDARARVAQVFSCDPIEVVFTSGGTESVNLGLTGLYRSRLIGLAGGGADQARNRVVVPEAEHHATLDTVLALEKEGAVIEWVPVDGDGLIDSQAWQAALARSPETIAVASAIAANNEVGTIQNWRELAHMSADSGVPFHLDASAAAGHLDLSLRPATAVSMTGHKIGSVPGVGVLLVDRAAAPQAIIHGGGQQRGLRSGTMDAPAAASFAAALEEVERERARETARLENLRDDAIVRIQHAVPSAVLRGTRENRLDNNINFTFPGCQSDSLLFLLDEQGISVSTGSACQAGVAQPSHVLLAMGLSEADAHSALRITLGHTTTETDLDVLVDALPGVYERALRAGLTSDARPSN
;
A
#
# COMPACT_ATOMS: atom_id res chain seq x y z
N MET A 1 25.64 -14.41 2.63
CA MET A 1 24.30 -14.23 1.98
C MET A 1 23.65 -13.06 2.68
N ARG A 2 22.87 -12.17 2.01
CA ARG A 2 22.15 -11.10 2.71
C ARG A 2 20.84 -11.63 3.23
N THR A 3 20.48 -11.25 4.45
CA THR A 3 19.16 -11.49 5.04
C THR A 3 18.22 -10.36 4.62
N TYR A 4 17.19 -10.68 3.83
CA TYR A 4 16.26 -9.69 3.30
C TYR A 4 14.93 -9.68 4.06
N LEU A 5 14.69 -8.61 4.79
CA LEU A 5 13.53 -8.43 5.67
C LEU A 5 12.81 -7.09 5.40
N ASP A 6 12.73 -6.68 4.12
CA ASP A 6 12.04 -5.45 3.67
C ASP A 6 11.03 -5.73 2.55
N HIS A 7 10.23 -6.79 2.71
CA HIS A 7 9.23 -7.22 1.71
C HIS A 7 8.09 -6.20 1.51
N ALA A 8 7.81 -5.34 2.48
CA ALA A 8 6.83 -4.26 2.31
C ALA A 8 7.32 -3.14 1.38
N ALA A 9 8.62 -2.97 1.19
CA ALA A 9 9.15 -2.07 0.17
C ALA A 9 9.10 -2.72 -1.22
N SER A 10 9.56 -3.96 -1.35
CA SER A 10 9.44 -4.79 -2.56
C SER A 10 9.72 -6.24 -2.19
N THR A 11 9.00 -7.19 -2.77
CA THR A 11 9.31 -8.62 -2.59
C THR A 11 10.01 -9.20 -3.82
N PRO A 12 10.89 -10.22 -3.67
CA PRO A 12 11.53 -10.88 -4.81
C PRO A 12 10.50 -11.37 -5.83
N VAL A 13 10.84 -11.24 -7.11
CA VAL A 13 9.96 -11.66 -8.20
C VAL A 13 9.80 -13.18 -8.15
N ARG A 14 8.55 -13.65 -8.18
CA ARG A 14 8.19 -15.08 -8.21
C ARG A 14 8.57 -15.68 -9.56
N ASP A 15 8.95 -16.96 -9.56
CA ASP A 15 9.34 -17.66 -10.79
C ASP A 15 8.21 -17.68 -11.81
N SER A 16 6.98 -17.94 -11.41
CA SER A 16 5.79 -17.91 -12.30
C SER A 16 5.60 -16.54 -12.97
N ALA A 17 5.79 -15.46 -12.21
CA ALA A 17 5.66 -14.10 -12.71
C ALA A 17 6.78 -13.73 -13.69
N ARG A 18 8.03 -14.14 -13.38
CA ARG A 18 9.17 -13.98 -14.28
C ARG A 18 8.96 -14.74 -15.60
N ASP A 19 8.54 -16.00 -15.51
CA ASP A 19 8.38 -16.86 -16.68
C ASP A 19 7.22 -16.39 -17.58
N ALA A 20 6.12 -15.91 -16.97
CA ALA A 20 5.02 -15.28 -17.70
C ALA A 20 5.48 -13.99 -18.41
N PHE A 21 6.30 -13.16 -17.75
CA PHE A 21 6.88 -11.96 -18.33
C PHE A 21 7.75 -12.28 -19.54
N ILE A 22 8.71 -13.22 -19.40
CA ILE A 22 9.63 -13.64 -20.46
C ILE A 22 8.86 -14.23 -21.65
N SER A 23 7.85 -15.06 -21.38
CA SER A 23 7.03 -15.67 -22.43
C SER A 23 6.26 -14.62 -23.22
N ALA A 24 5.71 -13.62 -22.56
CA ALA A 24 4.97 -12.53 -23.19
C ALA A 24 5.88 -11.58 -23.99
N LEU A 25 7.16 -11.39 -23.58
CA LEU A 25 8.15 -10.62 -24.34
C LEU A 25 8.44 -11.19 -25.73
N ALA A 26 8.25 -12.51 -25.92
CA ALA A 26 8.45 -13.15 -27.23
C ALA A 26 7.36 -12.76 -28.24
N VAL A 27 6.24 -12.17 -27.80
CA VAL A 27 5.14 -11.75 -28.67
C VAL A 27 5.35 -10.29 -29.07
N ALA A 28 5.78 -10.08 -30.30
CA ALA A 28 5.86 -8.73 -30.88
C ALA A 28 4.48 -8.21 -31.24
N GLY A 29 4.17 -6.97 -30.88
CA GLY A 29 2.91 -6.33 -31.30
C GLY A 29 2.41 -5.27 -30.33
N ASN A 30 1.67 -4.30 -30.88
CA ASN A 30 0.95 -3.33 -30.09
C ASN A 30 -0.48 -3.84 -29.84
N PRO A 31 -0.95 -3.99 -28.59
CA PRO A 31 -2.30 -4.48 -28.29
C PRO A 31 -3.45 -3.68 -28.93
N SER A 32 -3.17 -2.46 -29.39
CA SER A 32 -4.15 -1.62 -30.11
C SER A 32 -4.16 -1.84 -31.62
N SER A 33 -3.22 -2.62 -32.18
CA SER A 33 -3.15 -2.89 -33.62
C SER A 33 -4.13 -3.98 -34.04
N VAL A 34 -4.69 -3.85 -35.27
CA VAL A 34 -5.71 -4.76 -35.79
C VAL A 34 -5.14 -5.99 -36.50
N HIS A 35 -3.85 -6.01 -36.86
CA HIS A 35 -3.19 -7.16 -37.47
C HIS A 35 -2.90 -8.28 -36.45
N ARG A 36 -2.54 -9.46 -36.94
CA ARG A 36 -2.40 -10.69 -36.11
C ARG A 36 -1.46 -10.51 -34.90
N ASP A 37 -0.31 -9.86 -35.09
CA ASP A 37 0.65 -9.68 -34.00
C ASP A 37 0.08 -8.76 -32.91
N GLY A 38 -0.63 -7.70 -33.28
CA GLY A 38 -1.33 -6.83 -32.34
C GLY A 38 -2.44 -7.57 -31.58
N GLN A 39 -3.19 -8.42 -32.27
CA GLN A 39 -4.22 -9.25 -31.63
C GLN A 39 -3.62 -10.28 -30.67
N ALA A 40 -2.45 -10.87 -31.00
CA ALA A 40 -1.73 -11.77 -30.10
C ALA A 40 -1.30 -11.04 -28.82
N ALA A 41 -0.71 -9.84 -28.93
CA ALA A 41 -0.36 -9.03 -27.79
C ALA A 41 -1.60 -8.60 -26.96
N LYS A 42 -2.71 -8.26 -27.64
CA LYS A 42 -3.99 -7.97 -26.99
C LYS A 42 -4.53 -9.17 -26.21
N ALA A 43 -4.45 -10.36 -26.79
CA ALA A 43 -4.91 -11.59 -26.12
C ALA A 43 -4.20 -11.82 -24.79
N ILE A 44 -2.89 -11.52 -24.69
CA ILE A 44 -2.14 -11.59 -23.41
C ILE A 44 -2.72 -10.63 -22.39
N VAL A 45 -2.99 -9.38 -22.77
CA VAL A 45 -3.54 -8.38 -21.85
C VAL A 45 -4.95 -8.77 -21.38
N GLU A 46 -5.80 -9.24 -22.29
CA GLU A 46 -7.18 -9.62 -21.94
C GLU A 46 -7.22 -10.93 -21.12
N ASP A 47 -6.32 -11.89 -21.37
CA ASP A 47 -6.15 -13.07 -20.53
C ASP A 47 -5.73 -12.65 -19.09
N ALA A 48 -4.69 -11.83 -18.98
CA ALA A 48 -4.24 -11.30 -17.69
C ALA A 48 -5.37 -10.57 -16.95
N ARG A 49 -6.15 -9.76 -17.68
CA ARG A 49 -7.31 -9.04 -17.15
C ARG A 49 -8.39 -9.99 -16.62
N ALA A 50 -8.71 -11.04 -17.34
CA ALA A 50 -9.69 -12.03 -16.95
C ALA A 50 -9.25 -12.80 -15.70
N ARG A 51 -7.97 -13.17 -15.62
CA ARG A 51 -7.38 -13.85 -14.46
C ARG A 51 -7.41 -12.97 -13.20
N VAL A 52 -7.03 -11.69 -13.32
CA VAL A 52 -7.15 -10.73 -12.21
C VAL A 52 -8.61 -10.59 -11.76
N ALA A 53 -9.55 -10.44 -12.71
CA ALA A 53 -10.97 -10.33 -12.41
C ALA A 53 -11.52 -11.57 -11.69
N GLN A 54 -11.07 -12.76 -12.07
CA GLN A 54 -11.45 -14.01 -11.42
C GLN A 54 -11.03 -14.04 -9.93
N VAL A 55 -9.81 -13.63 -9.62
CA VAL A 55 -9.32 -13.58 -8.23
C VAL A 55 -10.19 -12.68 -7.36
N PHE A 56 -10.57 -11.50 -7.88
CA PHE A 56 -11.36 -10.54 -7.11
C PHE A 56 -12.88 -10.65 -7.29
N SER A 57 -13.35 -11.70 -7.97
CA SER A 57 -14.79 -11.93 -8.24
C SER A 57 -15.47 -10.71 -8.86
N CYS A 58 -14.80 -10.06 -9.83
CA CYS A 58 -15.31 -8.90 -10.55
C CYS A 58 -15.33 -9.14 -12.08
N ASP A 59 -15.90 -8.23 -12.84
CA ASP A 59 -15.90 -8.33 -14.30
C ASP A 59 -14.53 -7.90 -14.87
N PRO A 60 -14.03 -8.53 -15.96
CA PRO A 60 -12.77 -8.08 -16.58
C PRO A 60 -12.78 -6.61 -16.99
N ILE A 61 -13.94 -6.04 -17.29
CA ILE A 61 -14.08 -4.62 -17.62
C ILE A 61 -13.77 -3.71 -16.41
N GLU A 62 -13.82 -4.22 -15.18
CA GLU A 62 -13.54 -3.49 -13.95
C GLU A 62 -12.05 -3.44 -13.59
N VAL A 63 -11.21 -4.16 -14.34
CA VAL A 63 -9.76 -4.20 -14.15
C VAL A 63 -9.07 -3.18 -15.06
N VAL A 64 -8.22 -2.33 -14.51
CA VAL A 64 -7.40 -1.33 -15.24
C VAL A 64 -5.94 -1.51 -14.84
N PHE A 65 -5.09 -1.85 -15.80
CA PHE A 65 -3.64 -1.93 -15.57
C PHE A 65 -3.02 -0.53 -15.52
N THR A 66 -2.13 -0.33 -14.57
CA THR A 66 -1.39 0.91 -14.32
C THR A 66 0.11 0.61 -14.21
N SER A 67 0.94 1.64 -14.01
CA SER A 67 2.39 1.47 -13.79
C SER A 67 2.77 1.10 -12.35
N GLY A 68 1.81 1.03 -11.42
CA GLY A 68 2.06 0.69 -10.02
C GLY A 68 0.96 1.18 -9.08
N GLY A 69 1.13 0.94 -7.78
CA GLY A 69 0.17 1.33 -6.76
C GLY A 69 -0.07 2.83 -6.72
N THR A 70 0.97 3.62 -6.82
CA THR A 70 0.86 5.10 -6.82
C THR A 70 -0.02 5.61 -7.97
N GLU A 71 0.16 5.11 -9.20
CA GLU A 71 -0.73 5.48 -10.32
C GLU A 71 -2.15 4.98 -10.07
N SER A 72 -2.32 3.76 -9.53
CA SER A 72 -3.65 3.21 -9.21
C SER A 72 -4.39 4.07 -8.19
N VAL A 73 -3.72 4.49 -7.11
CA VAL A 73 -4.29 5.40 -6.08
C VAL A 73 -4.66 6.74 -6.71
N ASN A 74 -3.74 7.35 -7.45
CA ASN A 74 -4.01 8.64 -8.12
C ASN A 74 -5.21 8.55 -9.07
N LEU A 75 -5.27 7.50 -9.91
CA LEU A 75 -6.37 7.32 -10.86
C LEU A 75 -7.69 7.06 -10.13
N GLY A 76 -7.68 6.19 -9.11
CA GLY A 76 -8.87 5.86 -8.32
C GLY A 76 -9.41 7.08 -7.58
N LEU A 77 -8.57 7.70 -6.77
CA LEU A 77 -8.96 8.81 -5.89
C LEU A 77 -9.28 10.08 -6.69
N THR A 78 -8.33 10.57 -7.52
CA THR A 78 -8.53 11.77 -8.33
C THR A 78 -9.63 11.58 -9.37
N GLY A 79 -9.68 10.39 -9.99
CA GLY A 79 -10.69 10.08 -10.99
C GLY A 79 -12.10 10.09 -10.42
N LEU A 80 -12.32 9.47 -9.26
CA LEU A 80 -13.61 9.50 -8.55
C LEU A 80 -13.96 10.90 -8.08
N TYR A 81 -13.01 11.63 -7.49
CA TYR A 81 -13.21 13.01 -7.06
C TYR A 81 -13.68 13.88 -8.22
N ARG A 82 -12.95 13.92 -9.33
CA ARG A 82 -13.27 14.77 -10.48
C ARG A 82 -14.58 14.38 -11.17
N SER A 83 -14.91 13.08 -11.20
CA SER A 83 -16.19 12.64 -11.80
C SER A 83 -17.41 13.18 -11.04
N ARG A 84 -17.29 13.37 -9.71
CA ARG A 84 -18.35 13.91 -8.86
C ARG A 84 -18.46 15.44 -8.99
N LEU A 85 -17.38 16.15 -9.30
CA LEU A 85 -17.42 17.58 -9.58
C LEU A 85 -18.18 17.90 -10.87
N ILE A 86 -18.00 17.11 -11.94
CA ILE A 86 -18.64 17.38 -13.26
C ILE A 86 -20.13 17.07 -13.25
N GLY A 87 -20.59 16.10 -12.45
CA GLY A 87 -22.02 15.78 -12.28
C GLY A 87 -22.86 16.99 -11.82
N LEU A 88 -22.21 18.06 -11.35
CA LEU A 88 -22.83 19.29 -10.89
C LEU A 88 -22.94 20.37 -11.99
N ALA A 89 -22.29 20.22 -13.11
CA ALA A 89 -22.33 21.23 -14.20
C ALA A 89 -23.74 21.34 -14.87
N GLY A 90 -24.69 20.50 -14.50
CA GLY A 90 -26.10 20.55 -14.97
C GLY A 90 -27.14 20.85 -13.88
N GLY A 91 -26.75 20.96 -12.62
CA GLY A 91 -27.66 21.26 -11.48
C GLY A 91 -27.08 22.40 -10.65
N GLY A 92 -27.90 23.38 -10.30
CA GLY A 92 -27.58 24.65 -9.67
C GLY A 92 -26.35 24.68 -8.73
N ALA A 93 -25.65 25.79 -8.79
CA ALA A 93 -24.32 26.05 -8.21
C ALA A 93 -24.22 26.01 -6.66
N ASP A 94 -25.21 25.49 -5.94
CA ASP A 94 -25.30 25.70 -4.48
C ASP A 94 -24.65 24.62 -3.59
N GLN A 95 -24.18 23.48 -4.13
CA GLN A 95 -23.48 22.50 -3.31
C GLN A 95 -22.37 21.79 -4.11
N ALA A 96 -21.16 22.29 -4.02
CA ALA A 96 -19.99 21.63 -4.62
C ALA A 96 -19.68 20.33 -3.86
N ARG A 97 -19.61 19.18 -4.59
CA ARG A 97 -19.12 17.91 -4.03
C ARG A 97 -17.62 17.91 -4.04
N ASN A 98 -16.98 18.60 -3.10
CA ASN A 98 -15.53 18.79 -3.07
C ASN A 98 -14.87 18.30 -1.76
N ARG A 99 -15.61 17.65 -0.87
CA ARG A 99 -15.01 17.07 0.34
C ARG A 99 -14.44 15.69 0.04
N VAL A 100 -13.29 15.42 0.65
CA VAL A 100 -12.59 14.13 0.63
C VAL A 100 -12.40 13.68 2.06
N VAL A 101 -12.90 12.50 2.41
CA VAL A 101 -12.76 11.88 3.75
C VAL A 101 -11.60 10.89 3.70
N VAL A 102 -10.59 11.08 4.55
CA VAL A 102 -9.35 10.29 4.51
C VAL A 102 -8.69 10.19 5.89
N PRO A 103 -8.15 9.02 6.30
CA PRO A 103 -7.41 8.88 7.55
C PRO A 103 -6.06 9.59 7.53
N GLU A 104 -5.58 9.99 8.73
CA GLU A 104 -4.28 10.65 8.89
C GLU A 104 -3.09 9.72 8.65
N ALA A 105 -3.25 8.40 8.86
CA ALA A 105 -2.18 7.41 8.76
C ALA A 105 -2.13 6.68 7.40
N GLU A 106 -2.47 7.38 6.32
CA GLU A 106 -2.44 6.82 4.96
C GLU A 106 -1.03 6.74 4.38
N HIS A 107 -0.87 5.95 3.32
CA HIS A 107 0.37 5.95 2.53
C HIS A 107 0.53 7.28 1.77
N HIS A 108 1.77 7.73 1.53
CA HIS A 108 2.07 8.97 0.79
C HIS A 108 1.38 9.06 -0.58
N ALA A 109 1.14 7.94 -1.27
CA ALA A 109 0.38 7.97 -2.53
C ALA A 109 -1.03 8.54 -2.35
N THR A 110 -1.69 8.30 -1.21
CA THR A 110 -2.98 8.88 -0.85
C THR A 110 -2.81 10.30 -0.31
N LEU A 111 -1.92 10.51 0.67
CA LEU A 111 -1.72 11.82 1.30
C LEU A 111 -1.33 12.91 0.29
N ASP A 112 -0.31 12.65 -0.52
CA ASP A 112 0.16 13.64 -1.49
C ASP A 112 -0.88 13.90 -2.59
N THR A 113 -1.68 12.87 -2.94
CA THR A 113 -2.81 13.02 -3.87
C THR A 113 -3.90 13.93 -3.29
N VAL A 114 -4.33 13.73 -2.04
CA VAL A 114 -5.37 14.59 -1.45
C VAL A 114 -4.87 16.01 -1.20
N LEU A 115 -3.60 16.20 -0.84
CA LEU A 115 -2.97 17.50 -0.72
C LEU A 115 -2.84 18.22 -2.09
N ALA A 116 -2.68 17.46 -3.18
CA ALA A 116 -2.75 18.03 -4.52
C ALA A 116 -4.18 18.46 -4.88
N LEU A 117 -5.19 17.64 -4.53
CA LEU A 117 -6.60 17.99 -4.72
C LEU A 117 -7.02 19.19 -3.86
N GLU A 118 -6.47 19.36 -2.66
CA GLU A 118 -6.72 20.54 -1.81
C GLU A 118 -6.30 21.84 -2.51
N LYS A 119 -5.16 21.82 -3.22
CA LYS A 119 -4.71 22.96 -4.05
C LYS A 119 -5.65 23.23 -5.23
N GLU A 120 -6.42 22.22 -5.67
CA GLU A 120 -7.46 22.32 -6.69
C GLU A 120 -8.84 22.74 -6.12
N GLY A 121 -8.95 22.93 -4.79
CA GLY A 121 -10.16 23.36 -4.09
C GLY A 121 -10.93 22.23 -3.38
N ALA A 122 -10.33 21.07 -3.20
CA ALA A 122 -10.90 20.04 -2.33
C ALA A 122 -10.83 20.48 -0.86
N VAL A 123 -11.81 20.05 -0.07
CA VAL A 123 -11.83 20.20 1.38
C VAL A 123 -11.52 18.84 1.98
N ILE A 124 -10.36 18.70 2.63
CA ILE A 124 -9.93 17.44 3.21
C ILE A 124 -10.48 17.31 4.63
N GLU A 125 -11.20 16.24 4.87
CA GLU A 125 -11.67 15.86 6.21
C GLU A 125 -10.83 14.69 6.72
N TRP A 126 -9.91 15.01 7.61
CA TRP A 126 -9.01 14.05 8.23
C TRP A 126 -9.74 13.24 9.32
N VAL A 127 -9.60 11.92 9.26
CA VAL A 127 -10.12 11.01 10.27
C VAL A 127 -8.97 10.50 11.12
N PRO A 128 -9.04 10.65 12.45
CA PRO A 128 -7.97 10.20 13.34
C PRO A 128 -7.83 8.68 13.35
N VAL A 129 -6.65 8.23 13.77
CA VAL A 129 -6.37 6.84 14.15
C VAL A 129 -6.07 6.76 15.65
N ASP A 130 -6.25 5.58 16.24
CA ASP A 130 -5.88 5.33 17.63
C ASP A 130 -4.37 5.02 17.80
N GLY A 131 -3.95 4.74 19.04
CA GLY A 131 -2.57 4.40 19.37
C GLY A 131 -2.03 3.11 18.73
N ASP A 132 -2.91 2.28 18.19
CA ASP A 132 -2.59 1.07 17.42
C ASP A 132 -2.65 1.29 15.90
N GLY A 133 -2.98 2.51 15.47
CA GLY A 133 -3.11 2.87 14.05
C GLY A 133 -4.42 2.39 13.41
N LEU A 134 -5.43 2.04 14.21
CA LEU A 134 -6.75 1.71 13.73
C LEU A 134 -7.57 2.98 13.48
N ILE A 135 -8.24 3.05 12.34
CA ILE A 135 -9.09 4.19 11.96
C ILE A 135 -10.28 4.27 12.92
N ASP A 136 -10.55 5.46 13.48
CA ASP A 136 -11.71 5.71 14.32
C ASP A 136 -13.00 5.63 13.49
N SER A 137 -13.72 4.52 13.59
CA SER A 137 -14.96 4.28 12.85
C SER A 137 -16.10 5.23 13.26
N GLN A 138 -16.09 5.74 14.49
CA GLN A 138 -17.08 6.73 14.94
C GLN A 138 -16.82 8.10 14.30
N ALA A 139 -15.55 8.52 14.28
CA ALA A 139 -15.14 9.73 13.57
C ALA A 139 -15.41 9.61 12.06
N TRP A 140 -15.15 8.43 11.45
CA TRP A 140 -15.48 8.14 10.06
C TRP A 140 -16.98 8.32 9.79
N GLN A 141 -17.83 7.69 10.60
CA GLN A 141 -19.29 7.79 10.49
C GLN A 141 -19.75 9.24 10.66
N ALA A 142 -19.20 9.98 11.65
CA ALA A 142 -19.54 11.38 11.87
C ALA A 142 -19.13 12.27 10.67
N ALA A 143 -17.96 12.00 10.05
CA ALA A 143 -17.52 12.69 8.86
C ALA A 143 -18.46 12.44 7.67
N LEU A 144 -18.92 11.20 7.47
CA LEU A 144 -19.88 10.85 6.43
C LEU A 144 -21.26 11.45 6.66
N ALA A 145 -21.73 11.49 7.92
CA ALA A 145 -23.05 12.02 8.26
C ALA A 145 -23.15 13.54 8.11
N ARG A 146 -22.02 14.25 8.16
CA ARG A 146 -21.97 15.71 7.98
C ARG A 146 -22.05 16.05 6.50
N SER A 147 -23.22 16.46 6.03
CA SER A 147 -23.48 16.88 4.64
C SER A 147 -22.94 15.86 3.61
N PRO A 148 -23.45 14.61 3.59
CA PRO A 148 -22.95 13.55 2.71
C PRO A 148 -23.00 13.91 1.22
N GLU A 149 -23.95 14.79 0.85
CA GLU A 149 -24.11 15.32 -0.51
C GLU A 149 -22.92 16.17 -0.98
N THR A 150 -22.08 16.67 -0.07
CA THR A 150 -20.87 17.45 -0.41
C THR A 150 -19.62 16.58 -0.54
N ILE A 151 -19.70 15.29 -0.17
CA ILE A 151 -18.54 14.39 -0.23
C ILE A 151 -18.40 13.83 -1.65
N ALA A 152 -17.22 14.04 -2.24
CA ALA A 152 -16.87 13.52 -3.55
C ALA A 152 -16.40 12.06 -3.45
N VAL A 153 -15.52 11.76 -2.49
CA VAL A 153 -14.92 10.44 -2.31
C VAL A 153 -14.46 10.27 -0.87
N ALA A 154 -14.51 9.04 -0.37
CA ALA A 154 -13.82 8.60 0.83
C ALA A 154 -12.73 7.59 0.46
N SER A 155 -11.60 7.60 1.16
CA SER A 155 -10.48 6.69 0.90
C SER A 155 -9.89 6.17 2.19
N ALA A 156 -9.51 4.88 2.23
CA ALA A 156 -8.76 4.31 3.33
C ALA A 156 -7.81 3.22 2.84
N ILE A 157 -6.70 3.03 3.56
CA ILE A 157 -5.80 1.90 3.37
C ILE A 157 -6.41 0.62 3.99
N ALA A 158 -6.24 -0.52 3.33
CA ALA A 158 -6.74 -1.80 3.85
C ALA A 158 -5.93 -2.32 5.04
N ALA A 159 -4.62 -2.10 4.99
CA ALA A 159 -3.69 -2.38 6.08
C ALA A 159 -2.51 -1.42 6.01
N ASN A 160 -2.09 -0.91 7.15
CA ASN A 160 -1.00 0.05 7.22
C ASN A 160 0.34 -0.60 6.89
N ASN A 161 1.08 -0.03 5.95
CA ASN A 161 2.34 -0.56 5.44
C ASN A 161 3.53 -0.37 6.39
N GLU A 162 3.41 0.47 7.42
CA GLU A 162 4.46 0.71 8.41
C GLU A 162 4.26 -0.16 9.65
N VAL A 163 3.10 -0.07 10.29
CA VAL A 163 2.82 -0.75 11.56
C VAL A 163 2.04 -2.05 11.40
N GLY A 164 1.59 -2.38 10.21
CA GLY A 164 0.91 -3.64 9.90
C GLY A 164 -0.55 -3.73 10.35
N THR A 165 -1.12 -2.71 10.99
CA THR A 165 -2.51 -2.72 11.47
C THR A 165 -3.49 -2.91 10.31
N ILE A 166 -4.32 -3.95 10.39
CA ILE A 166 -5.39 -4.22 9.43
C ILE A 166 -6.61 -3.40 9.80
N GLN A 167 -7.16 -2.65 8.84
CA GLN A 167 -8.31 -1.79 9.04
C GLN A 167 -9.63 -2.56 8.87
N ASN A 168 -10.69 -2.09 9.53
CA ASN A 168 -12.05 -2.59 9.32
C ASN A 168 -12.63 -2.05 8.00
N TRP A 169 -11.87 -2.14 6.91
CA TRP A 169 -12.17 -1.47 5.65
C TRP A 169 -13.53 -1.84 5.05
N ARG A 170 -14.02 -3.08 5.28
CA ARG A 170 -15.36 -3.48 4.82
C ARG A 170 -16.46 -2.68 5.51
N GLU A 171 -16.33 -2.44 6.81
CA GLU A 171 -17.24 -1.61 7.58
C GLU A 171 -17.21 -0.17 7.09
N LEU A 172 -16.01 0.43 6.92
CA LEU A 172 -15.85 1.78 6.38
C LEU A 172 -16.45 1.93 4.98
N ALA A 173 -16.26 0.91 4.12
CA ALA A 173 -16.84 0.89 2.78
C ALA A 173 -18.38 0.79 2.80
N HIS A 174 -18.97 -0.02 3.69
CA HIS A 174 -20.43 -0.09 3.85
C HIS A 174 -21.00 1.23 4.35
N MET A 175 -20.41 1.84 5.39
CA MET A 175 -20.82 3.16 5.88
C MET A 175 -20.80 4.21 4.76
N SER A 176 -19.76 4.17 3.91
CA SER A 176 -19.63 5.09 2.77
C SER A 176 -20.71 4.83 1.72
N ALA A 177 -20.96 3.56 1.38
CA ALA A 177 -22.00 3.17 0.42
C ALA A 177 -23.41 3.57 0.90
N ASP A 178 -23.73 3.36 2.18
CA ASP A 178 -25.00 3.73 2.81
C ASP A 178 -25.21 5.26 2.77
N SER A 179 -24.12 6.02 2.79
CA SER A 179 -24.12 7.49 2.64
C SER A 179 -24.11 7.96 1.18
N GLY A 180 -24.10 7.04 0.19
CA GLY A 180 -24.00 7.35 -1.23
C GLY A 180 -22.64 7.95 -1.65
N VAL A 181 -21.58 7.68 -0.88
CA VAL A 181 -20.23 8.19 -1.09
C VAL A 181 -19.36 7.09 -1.72
N PRO A 182 -18.73 7.34 -2.88
CA PRO A 182 -17.75 6.40 -3.43
C PRO A 182 -16.58 6.16 -2.47
N PHE A 183 -16.20 4.89 -2.31
CA PHE A 183 -15.09 4.50 -1.44
C PHE A 183 -13.93 3.91 -2.24
N HIS A 184 -12.75 4.51 -2.10
CA HIS A 184 -11.49 4.00 -2.62
C HIS A 184 -10.73 3.25 -1.52
N LEU A 185 -10.23 2.06 -1.83
CA LEU A 185 -9.43 1.22 -0.95
C LEU A 185 -7.99 1.12 -1.49
N ASP A 186 -7.00 1.58 -0.75
CA ASP A 186 -5.60 1.22 -1.05
C ASP A 186 -5.29 -0.15 -0.42
N ALA A 187 -5.23 -1.18 -1.26
CA ALA A 187 -4.91 -2.54 -0.89
C ALA A 187 -3.46 -2.95 -1.22
N SER A 188 -2.58 -1.99 -1.51
CA SER A 188 -1.20 -2.28 -1.95
C SER A 188 -0.37 -3.07 -0.94
N ALA A 189 -0.62 -2.89 0.36
CA ALA A 189 0.06 -3.67 1.41
C ALA A 189 -0.73 -4.94 1.81
N ALA A 190 -1.99 -5.04 1.43
CA ALA A 190 -2.89 -6.11 1.83
C ALA A 190 -3.02 -7.23 0.78
N ALA A 191 -2.73 -6.93 -0.50
CA ALA A 191 -2.83 -7.91 -1.59
C ALA A 191 -1.89 -9.10 -1.36
N GLY A 192 -2.44 -10.30 -1.44
CA GLY A 192 -1.74 -11.55 -1.15
C GLY A 192 -1.70 -11.95 0.34
N HIS A 193 -2.10 -11.05 1.25
CA HIS A 193 -2.16 -11.29 2.70
C HIS A 193 -3.61 -11.38 3.20
N LEU A 194 -4.50 -10.56 2.65
CA LEU A 194 -5.91 -10.53 3.05
C LEU A 194 -6.82 -11.05 1.95
N ASP A 195 -7.98 -11.56 2.36
CA ASP A 195 -9.09 -11.84 1.44
C ASP A 195 -9.70 -10.50 0.97
N LEU A 196 -9.45 -10.16 -0.30
CA LEU A 196 -9.86 -8.92 -0.91
C LEU A 196 -10.91 -9.16 -1.99
N SER A 197 -11.80 -8.19 -2.14
CA SER A 197 -12.79 -8.14 -3.21
C SER A 197 -13.01 -6.68 -3.63
N LEU A 198 -13.48 -6.46 -4.87
CA LEU A 198 -13.81 -5.10 -5.27
C LEU A 198 -14.92 -4.54 -4.37
N ARG A 199 -16.02 -5.30 -4.21
CA ARG A 199 -17.16 -4.82 -3.41
C ARG A 199 -16.97 -5.16 -1.93
N PRO A 200 -17.40 -4.28 -1.00
CA PRO A 200 -18.28 -3.09 -1.20
C PRO A 200 -17.56 -1.79 -1.63
N ALA A 201 -16.24 -1.82 -1.88
CA ALA A 201 -15.54 -0.62 -2.37
C ALA A 201 -15.97 -0.25 -3.80
N THR A 202 -15.82 1.02 -4.16
CA THR A 202 -16.03 1.53 -5.51
C THR A 202 -14.77 1.36 -6.36
N ALA A 203 -13.60 1.47 -5.73
CA ALA A 203 -12.31 1.26 -6.39
C ALA A 203 -11.30 0.65 -5.40
N VAL A 204 -10.40 -0.21 -5.91
CA VAL A 204 -9.34 -0.86 -5.13
C VAL A 204 -8.02 -0.74 -5.89
N SER A 205 -7.01 -0.16 -5.24
CA SER A 205 -5.66 0.01 -5.81
C SER A 205 -4.70 -1.04 -5.31
N MET A 206 -3.86 -1.57 -6.21
CA MET A 206 -2.85 -2.58 -5.89
C MET A 206 -1.56 -2.37 -6.68
N THR A 207 -0.46 -2.92 -6.16
CA THR A 207 0.86 -2.87 -6.80
C THR A 207 1.45 -4.27 -7.00
N GLY A 208 2.12 -4.50 -8.13
CA GLY A 208 2.68 -5.80 -8.46
C GLY A 208 3.94 -6.17 -7.67
N HIS A 209 4.82 -5.21 -7.40
CA HIS A 209 6.11 -5.50 -6.75
C HIS A 209 6.01 -5.96 -5.29
N LYS A 210 4.84 -5.85 -4.66
CA LYS A 210 4.59 -6.36 -3.30
C LYS A 210 4.01 -7.77 -3.28
N ILE A 211 3.50 -8.25 -4.42
CA ILE A 211 3.01 -9.62 -4.58
C ILE A 211 3.99 -10.52 -5.36
N GLY A 212 5.18 -10.02 -5.69
CA GLY A 212 6.20 -10.76 -6.44
C GLY A 212 6.05 -10.73 -7.96
N SER A 213 5.33 -9.76 -8.51
CA SER A 213 5.38 -9.40 -9.93
C SER A 213 6.60 -8.53 -10.22
N VAL A 214 6.91 -8.35 -11.50
CA VAL A 214 7.92 -7.37 -11.92
C VAL A 214 7.52 -5.96 -11.46
N PRO A 215 8.48 -5.08 -11.15
CA PRO A 215 8.21 -3.66 -10.89
C PRO A 215 7.57 -2.97 -12.10
N GLY A 216 6.90 -1.85 -11.88
CA GLY A 216 6.36 -1.04 -12.98
C GLY A 216 4.97 -1.47 -13.44
N VAL A 217 4.27 -2.31 -12.68
CA VAL A 217 2.89 -2.69 -12.93
C VAL A 217 2.05 -2.62 -11.66
N GLY A 218 0.82 -2.16 -11.81
CA GLY A 218 -0.22 -2.15 -10.79
C GLY A 218 -1.59 -2.36 -11.42
N VAL A 219 -2.60 -2.44 -10.58
CA VAL A 219 -3.99 -2.60 -10.99
C VAL A 219 -4.88 -1.68 -10.17
N LEU A 220 -5.79 -1.00 -10.86
CA LEU A 220 -6.97 -0.40 -10.26
C LEU A 220 -8.18 -1.27 -10.63
N LEU A 221 -8.83 -1.85 -9.64
CA LEU A 221 -10.19 -2.36 -9.82
C LEU A 221 -11.14 -1.18 -9.64
N VAL A 222 -12.11 -1.05 -10.51
CA VAL A 222 -13.10 0.03 -10.41
C VAL A 222 -14.46 -0.45 -10.88
N ASP A 223 -15.47 -0.27 -10.02
CA ASP A 223 -16.85 -0.66 -10.33
C ASP A 223 -17.27 -0.05 -11.66
N ARG A 224 -17.83 -0.87 -12.54
CA ARG A 224 -18.27 -0.44 -13.89
C ARG A 224 -19.32 0.66 -13.87
N ALA A 225 -20.07 0.80 -12.77
CA ALA A 225 -21.04 1.88 -12.59
C ALA A 225 -20.37 3.20 -12.18
N ALA A 226 -19.17 3.14 -11.61
CA ALA A 226 -18.36 4.32 -11.36
C ALA A 226 -17.65 4.74 -12.67
N ALA A 227 -17.64 6.02 -12.95
CA ALA A 227 -17.04 6.58 -14.16
C ALA A 227 -15.91 7.55 -13.75
N PRO A 228 -14.79 7.03 -13.20
CA PRO A 228 -13.68 7.89 -12.81
C PRO A 228 -13.12 8.62 -14.05
N GLN A 229 -12.71 9.87 -13.85
CA GLN A 229 -12.04 10.61 -14.92
C GLN A 229 -10.60 10.14 -15.09
N ALA A 230 -10.18 10.03 -16.34
CA ALA A 230 -8.79 9.74 -16.66
C ALA A 230 -7.86 10.85 -16.15
N ILE A 231 -6.70 10.45 -15.65
CA ILE A 231 -5.60 11.35 -15.29
C ILE A 231 -4.48 11.34 -16.34
N ILE A 232 -4.43 10.29 -17.18
CA ILE A 232 -3.51 10.16 -18.31
C ILE A 232 -4.33 10.11 -19.59
N HIS A 233 -4.18 11.12 -20.44
CA HIS A 233 -4.93 11.29 -21.68
C HIS A 233 -4.12 10.81 -22.89
N GLY A 234 -4.79 10.38 -23.97
CA GLY A 234 -4.14 9.92 -25.19
C GLY A 234 -5.06 9.07 -26.08
N GLY A 235 -4.59 7.91 -26.52
CA GLY A 235 -5.27 7.05 -27.49
C GLY A 235 -6.49 6.26 -26.98
N GLY A 236 -7.01 6.55 -25.81
CA GLY A 236 -8.26 5.97 -25.30
C GLY A 236 -8.17 4.49 -24.90
N GLN A 237 -6.96 3.97 -24.67
CA GLN A 237 -6.78 2.60 -24.20
C GLN A 237 -7.51 2.39 -22.86
N GLN A 238 -7.79 1.11 -22.54
CA GLN A 238 -8.49 0.73 -21.32
C GLN A 238 -9.77 1.55 -21.08
N ARG A 239 -10.62 1.62 -22.10
CA ARG A 239 -11.91 2.35 -22.09
C ARG A 239 -11.75 3.87 -21.86
N GLY A 240 -10.63 4.43 -22.21
CA GLY A 240 -10.34 5.86 -21.97
C GLY A 240 -9.96 6.20 -20.54
N LEU A 241 -9.91 5.23 -19.63
CA LEU A 241 -9.54 5.47 -18.22
C LEU A 241 -8.03 5.64 -18.03
N ARG A 242 -7.23 4.91 -18.81
CA ARG A 242 -5.77 4.99 -18.77
C ARG A 242 -5.20 4.82 -20.17
N SER A 243 -4.85 5.92 -20.78
CA SER A 243 -4.26 5.93 -22.13
C SER A 243 -2.78 5.54 -22.11
N GLY A 244 -2.27 5.11 -23.26
CA GLY A 244 -0.90 4.64 -23.46
C GLY A 244 -0.87 3.17 -23.88
N THR A 245 0.17 2.78 -24.60
CA THR A 245 0.38 1.38 -25.00
C THR A 245 0.43 0.49 -23.76
N MET A 246 -0.39 -0.55 -23.74
CA MET A 246 -0.43 -1.49 -22.63
C MET A 246 0.80 -2.40 -22.64
N ASP A 247 1.41 -2.57 -21.48
CA ASP A 247 2.52 -3.50 -21.26
C ASP A 247 1.98 -4.91 -21.06
N ALA A 248 1.91 -5.69 -22.15
CA ALA A 248 1.41 -7.05 -22.11
C ALA A 248 2.29 -7.99 -21.26
N PRO A 249 3.62 -7.95 -21.32
CA PRO A 249 4.50 -8.69 -20.42
C PRO A 249 4.27 -8.40 -18.95
N ALA A 250 4.19 -7.13 -18.56
CA ALA A 250 3.98 -6.76 -17.17
C ALA A 250 2.58 -7.17 -16.67
N ALA A 251 1.54 -7.05 -17.51
CA ALA A 251 0.21 -7.54 -17.18
C ALA A 251 0.18 -9.06 -16.95
N ALA A 252 0.86 -9.84 -17.82
CA ALA A 252 0.99 -11.28 -17.64
C ALA A 252 1.72 -11.66 -16.34
N SER A 253 2.80 -10.95 -16.01
CA SER A 253 3.55 -11.12 -14.77
C SER A 253 2.68 -10.83 -13.55
N PHE A 254 1.92 -9.73 -13.57
CA PHE A 254 1.01 -9.38 -12.48
C PHE A 254 -0.04 -10.46 -12.24
N ALA A 255 -0.69 -10.92 -13.28
CA ALA A 255 -1.71 -11.96 -13.17
C ALA A 255 -1.14 -13.28 -12.63
N ALA A 256 0.04 -13.69 -13.09
CA ALA A 256 0.70 -14.92 -12.63
C ALA A 256 1.10 -14.81 -11.13
N ALA A 257 1.69 -13.69 -10.72
CA ALA A 257 2.02 -13.44 -9.31
C ALA A 257 0.75 -13.47 -8.44
N LEU A 258 -0.31 -12.78 -8.87
CA LEU A 258 -1.55 -12.67 -8.13
C LEU A 258 -2.22 -14.05 -7.93
N GLU A 259 -2.32 -14.86 -8.97
CA GLU A 259 -2.88 -16.21 -8.86
C GLU A 259 -2.06 -17.10 -7.93
N GLU A 260 -0.73 -16.98 -7.97
CA GLU A 260 0.15 -17.76 -7.12
C GLU A 260 -0.03 -17.37 -5.65
N VAL A 261 0.00 -16.06 -5.33
CA VAL A 261 -0.18 -15.61 -3.94
C VAL A 261 -1.57 -15.96 -3.41
N GLU A 262 -2.62 -15.86 -4.24
CA GLU A 262 -3.97 -16.19 -3.80
C GLU A 262 -4.13 -17.70 -3.55
N ARG A 263 -3.58 -18.54 -4.42
CA ARG A 263 -3.57 -20.00 -4.23
C ARG A 263 -2.81 -20.42 -2.96
N GLU A 264 -1.75 -19.70 -2.60
CA GLU A 264 -0.89 -20.00 -1.46
C GLU A 264 -1.31 -19.27 -0.19
N ARG A 265 -2.18 -18.25 -0.28
CA ARG A 265 -2.49 -17.28 0.77
C ARG A 265 -2.71 -17.93 2.13
N ALA A 266 -3.64 -18.88 2.25
CA ALA A 266 -3.96 -19.49 3.55
C ALA A 266 -2.75 -20.18 4.21
N ARG A 267 -1.92 -20.88 3.41
CA ARG A 267 -0.71 -21.55 3.90
C ARG A 267 0.37 -20.56 4.29
N GLU A 268 0.62 -19.56 3.42
CA GLU A 268 1.66 -18.56 3.64
C GLU A 268 1.30 -17.63 4.80
N THR A 269 0.05 -17.20 4.91
CA THR A 269 -0.41 -16.42 6.07
C THR A 269 -0.11 -17.16 7.38
N ALA A 270 -0.50 -18.43 7.51
CA ALA A 270 -0.23 -19.19 8.73
C ALA A 270 1.29 -19.36 9.01
N ARG A 271 2.11 -19.55 7.96
CA ARG A 271 3.57 -19.66 8.09
C ARG A 271 4.18 -18.33 8.53
N LEU A 272 3.80 -17.24 7.88
CA LEU A 272 4.34 -15.91 8.18
C LEU A 272 3.89 -15.40 9.55
N GLU A 273 2.64 -15.67 9.96
CA GLU A 273 2.15 -15.37 11.32
C GLU A 273 3.00 -16.04 12.39
N ASN A 274 3.30 -17.33 12.24
CA ASN A 274 4.15 -18.06 13.19
C ASN A 274 5.56 -17.44 13.25
N LEU A 275 6.18 -17.16 12.12
CA LEU A 275 7.50 -16.53 12.05
C LEU A 275 7.49 -15.11 12.65
N ARG A 276 6.47 -14.31 12.34
CA ARG A 276 6.28 -12.95 12.88
C ARG A 276 6.14 -12.98 14.39
N ASP A 277 5.27 -13.83 14.92
CA ASP A 277 4.96 -13.87 16.36
C ASP A 277 6.15 -14.39 17.17
N ASP A 278 6.88 -15.40 16.66
CA ASP A 278 8.15 -15.85 17.23
C ASP A 278 9.19 -14.72 17.24
N ALA A 279 9.38 -14.05 16.11
CA ALA A 279 10.31 -12.94 16.01
C ALA A 279 9.97 -11.79 16.96
N ILE A 280 8.69 -11.43 17.13
CA ILE A 280 8.25 -10.41 18.08
C ILE A 280 8.67 -10.77 19.50
N VAL A 281 8.42 -12.00 19.95
CA VAL A 281 8.79 -12.48 21.30
C VAL A 281 10.31 -12.45 21.48
N ARG A 282 11.06 -12.92 20.50
CA ARG A 282 12.52 -12.98 20.55
C ARG A 282 13.17 -11.62 20.53
N ILE A 283 12.66 -10.67 19.74
CA ILE A 283 13.13 -9.28 19.72
C ILE A 283 12.90 -8.61 21.07
N GLN A 284 11.71 -8.77 21.67
CA GLN A 284 11.41 -8.23 23.01
C GLN A 284 12.28 -8.83 24.10
N HIS A 285 12.66 -10.12 23.97
CA HIS A 285 13.60 -10.75 24.89
C HIS A 285 15.02 -10.23 24.69
N ALA A 286 15.47 -10.08 23.45
CA ALA A 286 16.82 -9.61 23.10
C ALA A 286 17.04 -8.13 23.45
N VAL A 287 16.00 -7.30 23.28
CA VAL A 287 16.00 -5.85 23.59
C VAL A 287 14.74 -5.51 24.38
N PRO A 288 14.72 -5.68 25.71
CA PRO A 288 13.51 -5.49 26.54
C PRO A 288 12.91 -4.09 26.53
N SER A 289 13.68 -3.08 26.13
CA SER A 289 13.21 -1.69 25.97
C SER A 289 12.51 -1.43 24.64
N ALA A 290 12.61 -2.34 23.68
CA ALA A 290 11.93 -2.20 22.39
C ALA A 290 10.41 -2.32 22.55
N VAL A 291 9.66 -1.41 21.90
CA VAL A 291 8.20 -1.33 22.01
C VAL A 291 7.57 -1.66 20.67
N LEU A 292 6.77 -2.74 20.62
CA LEU A 292 6.00 -3.12 19.43
C LEU A 292 4.97 -2.02 19.14
N ARG A 293 4.85 -1.63 17.86
CA ARG A 293 3.89 -0.63 17.39
C ARG A 293 2.85 -1.26 16.47
N GLY A 294 1.64 -0.67 16.49
CA GLY A 294 0.45 -1.23 15.86
C GLY A 294 -0.17 -2.36 16.69
N THR A 295 -1.39 -2.76 16.32
CA THR A 295 -2.12 -3.83 17.02
C THR A 295 -1.37 -5.16 16.96
N ARG A 296 -1.54 -6.01 17.98
CA ARG A 296 -0.97 -7.35 17.99
C ARG A 296 -1.89 -8.37 17.30
N GLU A 297 -3.19 -8.22 17.41
CA GLU A 297 -4.17 -9.21 16.95
C GLU A 297 -4.56 -9.02 15.48
N ASN A 298 -4.96 -7.81 15.10
CA ASN A 298 -5.36 -7.47 13.73
C ASN A 298 -4.18 -6.89 12.94
N ARG A 299 -3.14 -7.69 12.75
CA ARG A 299 -1.88 -7.32 12.09
C ARG A 299 -1.65 -8.15 10.84
N LEU A 300 -1.08 -7.54 9.80
CA LEU A 300 -0.55 -8.29 8.65
C LEU A 300 0.39 -9.40 9.13
N ASP A 301 0.26 -10.55 8.53
CA ASP A 301 1.04 -11.76 8.83
C ASP A 301 2.56 -11.56 8.68
N ASN A 302 2.96 -10.57 7.91
CA ASN A 302 4.34 -10.34 7.51
C ASN A 302 4.98 -9.07 8.10
N ASN A 303 4.29 -8.30 8.95
CA ASN A 303 4.77 -6.99 9.38
C ASN A 303 5.09 -6.95 10.88
N ILE A 304 6.28 -6.44 11.19
CA ILE A 304 6.77 -6.16 12.53
C ILE A 304 7.28 -4.72 12.55
N ASN A 305 6.82 -3.92 13.50
CA ASN A 305 7.33 -2.56 13.71
C ASN A 305 7.66 -2.36 15.18
N PHE A 306 8.90 -1.98 15.47
CA PHE A 306 9.37 -1.66 16.80
C PHE A 306 9.95 -0.26 16.86
N THR A 307 9.71 0.46 17.95
CA THR A 307 10.53 1.61 18.33
C THR A 307 11.58 1.18 19.35
N PHE A 308 12.77 1.74 19.23
CA PHE A 308 13.95 1.49 20.06
C PHE A 308 14.32 2.77 20.80
N PRO A 309 13.77 3.02 22.01
CA PRO A 309 13.96 4.27 22.73
C PRO A 309 15.43 4.66 22.89
N GLY A 310 15.74 5.93 22.62
CA GLY A 310 17.10 6.48 22.69
C GLY A 310 17.97 6.23 21.45
N CYS A 311 17.46 5.51 20.45
CA CYS A 311 18.16 5.30 19.16
C CYS A 311 17.59 6.19 18.06
N GLN A 312 18.40 6.42 17.02
CA GLN A 312 17.96 6.95 15.73
C GLN A 312 17.78 5.79 14.74
N SER A 313 16.65 5.76 14.03
CA SER A 313 16.34 4.69 13.08
C SER A 313 17.41 4.51 12.00
N ASP A 314 17.99 5.62 11.51
CA ASP A 314 19.08 5.57 10.51
C ASP A 314 20.32 4.87 11.06
N SER A 315 20.64 5.07 12.36
CA SER A 315 21.76 4.37 13.00
C SER A 315 21.52 2.87 13.09
N LEU A 316 20.28 2.47 13.46
CA LEU A 316 19.89 1.06 13.50
C LEU A 316 19.95 0.44 12.11
N LEU A 317 19.37 1.12 11.11
CA LEU A 317 19.35 0.68 9.71
C LEU A 317 20.78 0.48 9.19
N PHE A 318 21.66 1.48 9.34
CA PHE A 318 23.02 1.42 8.89
C PHE A 318 23.82 0.27 9.53
N LEU A 319 23.67 0.09 10.85
CA LEU A 319 24.36 -0.95 11.58
C LEU A 319 23.90 -2.36 11.23
N LEU A 320 22.61 -2.54 10.89
CA LEU A 320 22.07 -3.80 10.38
C LEU A 320 22.54 -4.06 8.95
N ASP A 321 22.54 -3.03 8.09
CA ASP A 321 23.04 -3.15 6.71
C ASP A 321 24.53 -3.54 6.64
N GLU A 322 25.35 -3.00 7.56
CA GLU A 322 26.75 -3.42 7.75
C GLU A 322 26.90 -4.93 8.01
N GLN A 323 25.90 -5.54 8.69
CA GLN A 323 25.85 -6.96 8.98
C GLN A 323 25.13 -7.78 7.90
N GLY A 324 24.76 -7.14 6.79
CA GLY A 324 24.10 -7.80 5.67
C GLY A 324 22.61 -8.05 5.89
N ILE A 325 21.95 -7.34 6.80
CA ILE A 325 20.54 -7.45 7.12
C ILE A 325 19.80 -6.23 6.55
N SER A 326 18.87 -6.47 5.63
CA SER A 326 18.06 -5.43 4.99
C SER A 326 16.71 -5.30 5.70
N VAL A 327 16.48 -4.13 6.30
CA VAL A 327 15.23 -3.72 6.97
C VAL A 327 14.88 -2.29 6.54
N SER A 328 13.82 -1.70 7.09
CA SER A 328 13.40 -0.33 6.76
C SER A 328 13.09 0.48 8.02
N THR A 329 13.12 1.80 7.92
CA THR A 329 12.61 2.72 8.96
C THR A 329 11.09 2.92 8.86
N GLY A 330 10.45 2.43 7.78
CA GLY A 330 9.02 2.62 7.50
C GLY A 330 8.70 3.96 6.84
N SER A 331 9.35 5.04 7.26
CA SER A 331 9.19 6.38 6.67
C SER A 331 9.98 6.52 5.36
N ALA A 332 9.42 7.22 4.37
CA ALA A 332 10.14 7.56 3.15
C ALA A 332 11.18 8.64 3.45
N CYS A 333 12.45 8.41 3.05
CA CYS A 333 13.47 9.46 3.06
C CYS A 333 13.10 10.53 2.01
N GLN A 334 12.65 11.70 2.44
CA GLN A 334 12.52 12.85 1.54
C GLN A 334 13.87 13.56 1.43
N ALA A 335 14.42 13.58 0.20
CA ALA A 335 15.68 14.25 -0.12
C ALA A 335 16.89 13.86 0.75
N GLY A 336 16.94 12.63 1.27
CA GLY A 336 18.09 12.14 2.06
C GLY A 336 18.10 12.57 3.53
N VAL A 337 17.02 13.20 4.02
CA VAL A 337 16.84 13.52 5.43
C VAL A 337 15.75 12.61 6.00
N ALA A 338 16.08 11.86 7.07
CA ALA A 338 15.09 11.06 7.79
C ALA A 338 14.05 12.00 8.42
N GLN A 339 12.80 11.84 8.01
CA GLN A 339 11.67 12.48 8.65
C GLN A 339 11.02 11.49 9.62
N PRO A 340 10.45 11.95 10.76
CA PRO A 340 9.69 11.05 11.63
C PRO A 340 8.50 10.46 10.85
N SER A 341 8.15 9.21 11.13
CA SER A 341 6.99 8.60 10.51
C SER A 341 5.71 9.38 10.84
N HIS A 342 5.05 9.90 9.81
CA HIS A 342 3.75 10.56 9.98
C HIS A 342 2.68 9.60 10.54
N VAL A 343 2.78 8.30 10.24
CA VAL A 343 1.90 7.26 10.77
C VAL A 343 2.07 7.18 12.29
N LEU A 344 3.30 7.09 12.78
CA LEU A 344 3.57 7.01 14.22
C LEU A 344 3.19 8.31 14.94
N LEU A 345 3.38 9.47 14.29
CA LEU A 345 2.90 10.76 14.82
C LEU A 345 1.37 10.81 14.90
N ALA A 346 0.66 10.35 13.86
CA ALA A 346 -0.80 10.24 13.87
C ALA A 346 -1.32 9.29 14.95
N MET A 347 -0.56 8.24 15.29
CA MET A 347 -0.82 7.34 16.41
C MET A 347 -0.53 7.96 17.79
N GLY A 348 -0.08 9.21 17.85
CA GLY A 348 0.19 9.96 19.09
C GLY A 348 1.58 9.76 19.69
N LEU A 349 2.53 9.18 18.96
CA LEU A 349 3.91 9.07 19.43
C LEU A 349 4.62 10.42 19.40
N SER A 350 5.60 10.59 20.28
CA SER A 350 6.53 11.73 20.21
C SER A 350 7.41 11.64 18.95
N GLU A 351 7.93 12.79 18.49
CA GLU A 351 8.90 12.81 17.39
C GLU A 351 10.11 11.92 17.69
N ALA A 352 10.61 11.94 18.92
CA ALA A 352 11.74 11.13 19.34
C ALA A 352 11.46 9.63 19.23
N ASP A 353 10.28 9.18 19.64
CA ASP A 353 9.88 7.77 19.48
C ASP A 353 9.66 7.43 18.02
N ALA A 354 9.02 8.31 17.24
CA ALA A 354 8.79 8.09 15.81
C ALA A 354 10.11 7.98 15.00
N HIS A 355 11.15 8.71 15.42
CA HIS A 355 12.50 8.63 14.87
C HIS A 355 13.28 7.36 15.27
N SER A 356 12.80 6.57 16.21
CA SER A 356 13.46 5.35 16.69
C SER A 356 12.88 4.07 16.07
N ALA A 357 11.99 4.18 15.08
CA ALA A 357 11.26 3.07 14.53
C ALA A 357 12.08 2.23 13.53
N LEU A 358 11.90 0.92 13.59
CA LEU A 358 12.41 -0.05 12.63
C LEU A 358 11.28 -0.95 12.18
N ARG A 359 11.07 -1.03 10.88
CA ARG A 359 10.12 -1.96 10.25
C ARG A 359 10.87 -3.16 9.69
N ILE A 360 10.40 -4.34 10.07
CA ILE A 360 10.89 -5.65 9.61
C ILE A 360 9.71 -6.32 8.90
N THR A 361 9.89 -6.72 7.64
CA THR A 361 8.80 -7.36 6.90
C THR A 361 9.26 -8.63 6.22
N LEU A 362 8.45 -9.67 6.43
CA LEU A 362 8.70 -11.04 5.97
C LEU A 362 8.04 -11.26 4.60
N GLY A 363 8.43 -12.34 3.93
CA GLY A 363 7.82 -12.74 2.66
C GLY A 363 8.04 -14.20 2.33
N HIS A 364 7.69 -14.59 1.11
CA HIS A 364 7.73 -15.97 0.65
C HIS A 364 9.13 -16.61 0.69
N THR A 365 10.19 -15.80 0.68
CA THR A 365 11.58 -16.28 0.77
C THR A 365 12.14 -16.28 2.18
N THR A 366 11.43 -15.69 3.15
CA THR A 366 11.91 -15.57 4.54
C THR A 366 11.89 -16.92 5.25
N THR A 367 12.98 -17.23 5.96
CA THR A 367 13.18 -18.45 6.75
C THR A 367 13.40 -18.13 8.23
N GLU A 368 13.32 -19.15 9.10
CA GLU A 368 13.70 -19.03 10.52
C GLU A 368 15.16 -18.56 10.68
N THR A 369 16.07 -19.05 9.84
CA THR A 369 17.49 -18.66 9.88
C THR A 369 17.67 -17.16 9.61
N ASP A 370 16.83 -16.52 8.78
CA ASP A 370 16.90 -15.08 8.55
C ASP A 370 16.52 -14.31 9.83
N LEU A 371 15.57 -14.83 10.60
CA LEU A 371 15.17 -14.26 11.88
C LEU A 371 16.21 -14.51 12.97
N ASP A 372 16.87 -15.67 12.97
CA ASP A 372 17.99 -15.95 13.87
C ASP A 372 19.11 -14.91 13.67
N VAL A 373 19.51 -14.66 12.43
CA VAL A 373 20.52 -13.66 12.09
C VAL A 373 20.13 -12.26 12.57
N LEU A 374 18.87 -11.86 12.40
CA LEU A 374 18.37 -10.57 12.87
C LEU A 374 18.41 -10.47 14.41
N VAL A 375 17.82 -11.47 15.09
CA VAL A 375 17.69 -11.44 16.57
C VAL A 375 19.04 -11.47 17.25
N ASP A 376 19.99 -12.26 16.74
CA ASP A 376 21.36 -12.32 17.28
C ASP A 376 22.12 -11.00 17.10
N ALA A 377 21.86 -10.27 16.00
CA ALA A 377 22.51 -8.99 15.72
C ALA A 377 21.97 -7.83 16.57
N LEU A 378 20.66 -7.84 16.88
CA LEU A 378 19.96 -6.71 17.47
C LEU A 378 20.54 -6.17 18.76
N PRO A 379 20.94 -6.97 19.80
CA PRO A 379 21.48 -6.42 21.02
C PRO A 379 22.73 -5.56 20.81
N GLY A 380 23.68 -6.04 20.01
CA GLY A 380 24.91 -5.32 19.69
C GLY A 380 24.65 -4.06 18.84
N VAL A 381 23.70 -4.14 17.90
CA VAL A 381 23.25 -3.00 17.08
C VAL A 381 22.58 -1.94 17.96
N TYR A 382 21.66 -2.35 18.84
CA TYR A 382 20.99 -1.45 19.76
C TYR A 382 21.95 -0.71 20.67
N GLU A 383 22.91 -1.41 21.33
CA GLU A 383 23.92 -0.78 22.19
C GLU A 383 24.78 0.23 21.43
N ARG A 384 25.19 -0.07 20.20
CA ARG A 384 25.99 0.84 19.35
C ARG A 384 25.18 2.07 18.96
N ALA A 385 23.92 1.88 18.53
CA ALA A 385 23.01 2.96 18.14
C ALA A 385 22.70 3.88 19.32
N LEU A 386 22.46 3.32 20.52
CA LEU A 386 22.21 4.08 21.76
C LEU A 386 23.39 4.98 22.13
N ARG A 387 24.64 4.46 22.03
CA ARG A 387 25.86 5.26 22.27
C ARG A 387 25.99 6.40 21.26
N ALA A 388 25.64 6.18 20.00
CA ALA A 388 25.67 7.21 18.95
C ALA A 388 24.62 8.32 19.22
N GLY A 389 23.40 7.96 19.65
CA GLY A 389 22.35 8.89 20.04
C GLY A 389 22.75 9.80 21.20
N LEU A 390 23.31 9.23 22.28
CA LEU A 390 23.79 10.00 23.44
C LEU A 390 24.91 11.02 23.11
N THR A 391 25.69 10.76 22.06
CA THR A 391 26.75 11.69 21.62
C THR A 391 26.21 12.82 20.75
N SER A 392 25.06 12.64 20.09
CA SER A 392 24.42 13.67 19.27
C SER A 392 23.71 14.74 20.13
N ASP A 393 23.08 14.34 21.23
CA ASP A 393 22.42 15.25 22.17
C ASP A 393 23.41 16.10 22.98
N ALA A 394 24.69 15.70 23.02
CA ALA A 394 25.76 16.42 23.76
C ALA A 394 26.42 17.54 22.92
N ARG A 395 26.03 17.80 21.68
CA ARG A 395 26.56 18.92 20.88
C ARG A 395 25.74 20.18 21.19
N PRO A 396 26.34 21.23 21.77
CA PRO A 396 25.65 22.51 21.97
C PRO A 396 25.27 23.05 20.57
N SER A 397 24.03 23.48 20.43
CA SER A 397 23.55 24.29 19.31
C SER A 397 24.41 25.56 19.21
N ASN A 398 25.26 25.65 18.20
CA ASN A 398 25.94 26.88 17.81
C ASN A 398 25.03 27.80 17.02
#